data_fd880082328bb90953d8dfade6199432
#
_entry.id   fd880082328bb90953d8dfade6199432
#
_cell.length_a   1.000
_cell.length_b   1.000
_cell.length_c   1.000
_cell.angle_alpha   90.00
_cell.angle_beta   90.00
_cell.angle_gamma   90.00
#
_symmetry.space_group_name_H-M   'P 1'
#
loop_
_entity.id
_entity.type
_entity.pdbx_description
1 polymer ?
#
loop_
_entity_poly.entity_id
_entity_poly.type
_entity_poly.pdbx_seq_one_letter_code
_entity_poly.pdbx_strand_id
1 'polypeptide(L)'
;MMEGSTSGRPANMMPFMDAMKSGFKNSFTLSGRASRSEYWYWVLGGFIFQIVMIVGSLVLAIIEIPVLPALMILAPILLVPGSITLVVRRLHDVGMSGWMWFVALVPVVGVLYLIYLFVQEGDMGENAYGAVPTNMLE
;
A
#
# COMPACT_ATOMS: atom_id res chain seq x y z
N MET A 1 23.46 20.08 2.27
CA MET A 1 22.48 21.12 1.96
C MET A 1 21.22 20.42 1.46
N MET A 2 20.20 20.34 2.27
CA MET A 2 18.93 19.79 1.81
C MET A 2 18.30 20.84 0.91
N GLU A 3 18.29 20.61 -0.39
CA GLU A 3 17.36 21.30 -1.25
C GLU A 3 15.96 20.96 -0.74
N GLY A 4 15.29 21.93 -0.19
CA GLY A 4 13.93 21.76 0.27
C GLY A 4 13.11 21.24 -0.89
N SER A 5 12.57 20.05 -0.74
CA SER A 5 11.60 19.49 -1.64
C SER A 5 10.54 20.55 -1.91
N THR A 6 10.22 20.80 -3.15
CA THR A 6 9.14 21.71 -3.56
C THR A 6 7.80 21.31 -2.97
N SER A 7 7.68 20.06 -2.51
CA SER A 7 6.50 19.50 -1.82
C SER A 7 6.53 19.70 -0.30
N GLY A 8 7.58 20.30 0.27
CA GLY A 8 7.74 20.38 1.73
C GLY A 8 8.09 19.07 2.41
N ARG A 9 8.36 18.02 1.65
CA ARG A 9 8.73 16.69 2.14
C ARG A 9 10.21 16.44 2.01
N PRO A 10 10.78 15.63 2.89
CA PRO A 10 12.16 15.20 2.74
C PRO A 10 12.38 14.38 1.47
N ALA A 11 13.58 14.50 0.89
CA ALA A 11 13.90 14.02 -0.45
C ALA A 11 14.36 12.55 -0.54
N ASN A 12 13.87 11.66 0.29
CA ASN A 12 14.27 10.25 0.28
C ASN A 12 13.07 9.33 0.14
N MET A 13 13.09 8.40 -0.79
CA MET A 13 12.06 7.37 -0.90
C MET A 13 12.17 6.35 0.23
N MET A 14 11.03 5.88 0.75
CA MET A 14 11.02 4.75 1.67
C MET A 14 11.58 3.52 0.94
N PRO A 15 12.61 2.84 1.49
CA PRO A 15 13.11 1.60 0.90
C PRO A 15 12.05 0.52 0.84
N PHE A 16 12.12 -0.36 -0.15
CA PHE A 16 11.15 -1.43 -0.34
C PHE A 16 10.91 -2.27 0.92
N MET A 17 11.99 -2.71 1.58
CA MET A 17 11.86 -3.52 2.79
C MET A 17 11.23 -2.77 3.96
N ASP A 18 11.46 -1.47 4.05
CA ASP A 18 10.86 -0.64 5.08
C ASP A 18 9.37 -0.42 4.81
N ALA A 19 8.98 -0.31 3.56
CA ALA A 19 7.57 -0.27 3.16
C ALA A 19 6.85 -1.57 3.54
N MET A 20 7.48 -2.72 3.33
CA MET A 20 6.92 -4.01 3.75
C MET A 20 6.76 -4.09 5.26
N LYS A 21 7.81 -3.74 6.01
CA LYS A 21 7.75 -3.71 7.49
C LYS A 21 6.68 -2.74 7.99
N SER A 22 6.58 -1.56 7.40
CA SER A 22 5.57 -0.57 7.76
C SER A 22 4.15 -1.07 7.51
N GLY A 23 3.90 -1.71 6.37
CA GLY A 23 2.62 -2.30 6.04
C GLY A 23 2.16 -3.35 7.07
N PHE A 24 3.05 -4.27 7.45
CA PHE A 24 2.75 -5.26 8.49
C PHE A 24 2.60 -4.64 9.87
N LYS A 25 3.51 -3.76 10.26
CA LYS A 25 3.45 -3.06 11.56
C LYS A 25 2.17 -2.29 11.76
N ASN A 26 1.67 -1.66 10.70
CA ASN A 26 0.48 -0.81 10.73
C ASN A 26 -0.79 -1.53 10.24
N SER A 27 -0.81 -2.85 10.20
CA SER A 27 -1.95 -3.65 9.68
C SER A 27 -3.28 -3.36 10.39
N PHE A 28 -3.25 -2.80 11.58
CA PHE A 28 -4.44 -2.43 12.35
C PHE A 28 -4.48 -0.94 12.70
N THR A 29 -3.66 -0.12 12.05
CA THR A 29 -3.55 1.32 12.30
C THR A 29 -4.21 2.09 11.16
N LEU A 30 -5.37 2.68 11.42
CA LEU A 30 -6.12 3.49 10.46
C LEU A 30 -5.74 4.97 10.51
N SER A 31 -5.03 5.40 11.54
CA SER A 31 -4.56 6.79 11.70
C SER A 31 -3.23 7.03 11.00
N GLY A 32 -2.94 8.30 10.73
CA GLY A 32 -1.70 8.70 10.09
C GLY A 32 -1.78 8.73 8.57
N ARG A 33 -0.63 8.92 7.95
CA ARG A 33 -0.47 9.09 6.50
C ARG A 33 0.50 8.05 5.95
N ALA A 34 0.32 7.65 4.71
CA ALA A 34 1.26 6.79 3.98
C ALA A 34 1.74 7.48 2.70
N SER A 35 3.04 7.40 2.44
CA SER A 35 3.65 7.95 1.24
C SER A 35 3.35 7.12 -0.01
N ARG A 36 3.63 7.70 -1.19
CA ARG A 36 3.53 6.94 -2.46
C ARG A 36 4.43 5.71 -2.46
N SER A 37 5.68 5.85 -2.05
CA SER A 37 6.62 4.71 -2.01
C SER A 37 6.15 3.62 -1.07
N GLU A 38 5.67 3.95 0.12
CA GLU A 38 5.11 2.96 1.05
C GLU A 38 3.95 2.20 0.39
N TYR A 39 3.01 2.92 -0.23
CA TYR A 39 1.86 2.32 -0.88
C TYR A 39 2.24 1.45 -2.09
N TRP A 40 2.99 2.01 -3.04
CA TRP A 40 3.30 1.28 -4.27
C TRP A 40 4.27 0.13 -4.08
N TYR A 41 5.19 0.22 -3.13
CA TYR A 41 6.05 -0.91 -2.79
C TYR A 41 5.28 -2.03 -2.09
N TRP A 42 4.30 -1.70 -1.26
CA TRP A 42 3.40 -2.72 -0.71
C TRP A 42 2.59 -3.43 -1.81
N VAL A 43 2.03 -2.67 -2.75
CA VAL A 43 1.31 -3.23 -3.90
C VAL A 43 2.22 -4.15 -4.71
N LEU A 44 3.44 -3.70 -5.01
CA LEU A 44 4.43 -4.51 -5.73
C LEU A 44 4.80 -5.77 -4.95
N GLY A 45 5.07 -5.64 -3.66
CA GLY A 45 5.40 -6.77 -2.79
C GLY A 45 4.27 -7.79 -2.71
N GLY A 46 3.03 -7.32 -2.57
CA GLY A 46 1.84 -8.16 -2.58
C GLY A 46 1.65 -8.90 -3.91
N PHE A 47 1.90 -8.22 -5.02
CA PHE A 47 1.84 -8.82 -6.36
C PHE A 47 2.90 -9.91 -6.55
N ILE A 48 4.14 -9.65 -6.16
CA ILE A 48 5.23 -10.64 -6.19
C ILE A 48 4.87 -11.84 -5.31
N PHE A 49 4.41 -11.59 -4.10
CA PHE A 49 3.99 -12.63 -3.17
C PHE A 49 2.87 -13.50 -3.77
N GLN A 50 1.87 -12.87 -4.40
CA GLN A 50 0.77 -13.58 -5.06
C GLN A 50 1.28 -14.49 -6.19
N ILE A 51 2.19 -14.01 -7.03
CA ILE A 51 2.79 -14.81 -8.10
C ILE A 51 3.53 -16.02 -7.52
N VAL A 52 4.36 -15.81 -6.49
CA VAL A 52 5.10 -16.88 -5.83
C VAL A 52 4.15 -17.94 -5.26
N MET A 53 3.06 -17.51 -4.63
CA MET A 53 2.05 -18.43 -4.09
C MET A 53 1.33 -19.23 -5.18
N ILE A 54 0.96 -18.60 -6.30
CA ILE A 54 0.32 -19.27 -7.43
C ILE A 54 1.27 -20.30 -8.05
N VAL A 55 2.49 -19.90 -8.40
CA VAL A 55 3.48 -20.79 -9.00
C VAL A 55 3.81 -21.95 -8.07
N GLY A 56 4.03 -21.68 -6.80
CA GLY A 56 4.28 -22.70 -5.78
C GLY A 56 3.11 -23.68 -5.65
N SER A 57 1.87 -23.18 -5.66
CA SER A 57 0.67 -24.04 -5.59
C SER A 57 0.55 -24.97 -6.82
N LEU A 58 0.88 -24.46 -8.01
CA LEU A 58 0.88 -25.28 -9.23
C LEU A 58 1.94 -26.39 -9.18
N VAL A 59 3.17 -26.06 -8.72
CA VAL A 59 4.25 -27.04 -8.55
C VAL A 59 3.85 -28.12 -7.55
N LEU A 60 3.30 -27.75 -6.40
CA LEU A 60 2.85 -28.70 -5.37
C LEU A 60 1.66 -29.55 -5.83
N ALA A 61 0.79 -29.00 -6.69
CA ALA A 61 -0.30 -29.76 -7.27
C ALA A 61 0.24 -30.88 -8.22
N ILE A 62 1.30 -30.61 -8.96
CA ILE A 62 1.93 -31.60 -9.85
C ILE A 62 2.54 -32.78 -9.07
N ILE A 63 3.05 -32.52 -7.86
CA ILE A 63 3.64 -33.56 -6.99
C ILE A 63 2.62 -34.18 -6.04
N GLU A 64 1.34 -33.95 -6.29
CA GLU A 64 0.19 -34.60 -5.61
C GLU A 64 0.13 -34.35 -4.09
N ILE A 65 0.44 -33.15 -3.64
CA ILE A 65 0.26 -32.72 -2.24
C ILE A 65 -0.97 -31.77 -2.16
N PRO A 66 -2.20 -32.31 -2.02
CA PRO A 66 -3.42 -31.54 -2.31
C PRO A 66 -3.76 -30.46 -1.28
N VAL A 67 -3.29 -30.56 -0.04
CA VAL A 67 -3.60 -29.58 1.04
C VAL A 67 -2.76 -28.33 0.91
N LEU A 68 -1.48 -28.44 0.59
CA LEU A 68 -0.56 -27.29 0.51
C LEU A 68 -0.92 -26.28 -0.58
N PRO A 69 -1.32 -26.68 -1.80
CA PRO A 69 -1.78 -25.73 -2.82
C PRO A 69 -2.94 -24.84 -2.35
N ALA A 70 -3.90 -25.39 -1.66
CA ALA A 70 -5.04 -24.62 -1.12
C ALA A 70 -4.59 -23.60 -0.07
N LEU A 71 -3.69 -23.96 0.83
CA LEU A 71 -3.12 -23.06 1.82
C LEU A 71 -2.31 -21.93 1.16
N MET A 72 -1.55 -22.22 0.12
CA MET A 72 -0.79 -21.21 -0.61
C MET A 72 -1.68 -20.20 -1.34
N ILE A 73 -2.80 -20.66 -1.90
CA ILE A 73 -3.79 -19.76 -2.53
C ILE A 73 -4.44 -18.84 -1.49
N LEU A 74 -4.64 -19.31 -0.27
CA LEU A 74 -5.24 -18.53 0.81
C LEU A 74 -4.23 -17.60 1.52
N ALA A 75 -2.92 -17.83 1.38
CA ALA A 75 -1.90 -17.06 2.06
C ALA A 75 -1.99 -15.53 1.87
N PRO A 76 -2.38 -15.01 0.68
CA PRO A 76 -2.54 -13.56 0.48
C PRO A 76 -3.57 -12.88 1.37
N ILE A 77 -4.48 -13.64 1.98
CA ILE A 77 -5.44 -13.11 2.97
C ILE A 77 -4.71 -12.42 4.13
N LEU A 78 -3.51 -12.88 4.47
CA LEU A 78 -2.68 -12.28 5.51
C LEU A 78 -2.28 -10.82 5.20
N LEU A 79 -2.28 -10.43 3.92
CA LEU A 79 -1.96 -9.07 3.50
C LEU A 79 -3.17 -8.12 3.55
N VAL A 80 -4.37 -8.65 3.68
CA VAL A 80 -5.61 -7.85 3.59
C VAL A 80 -5.67 -6.76 4.67
N PRO A 81 -5.39 -7.03 5.96
CA PRO A 81 -5.45 -5.98 6.98
C PRO A 81 -4.48 -4.82 6.68
N GLY A 82 -3.23 -5.14 6.33
CA GLY A 82 -2.23 -4.14 5.95
C GLY A 82 -2.64 -3.35 4.71
N SER A 83 -3.24 -4.01 3.72
CA SER A 83 -3.70 -3.36 2.49
C SER A 83 -4.84 -2.37 2.75
N ILE A 84 -5.81 -2.73 3.57
CA ILE A 84 -6.93 -1.85 3.93
C ILE A 84 -6.41 -0.60 4.67
N THR A 85 -5.62 -0.79 5.71
CA THR A 85 -5.10 0.33 6.50
C THR A 85 -4.18 1.23 5.67
N LEU A 86 -3.42 0.64 4.77
CA LEU A 86 -2.53 1.39 3.90
C LEU A 86 -3.29 2.26 2.89
N VAL A 87 -4.37 1.73 2.30
CA VAL A 87 -5.27 2.52 1.44
C VAL A 87 -5.83 3.71 2.20
N VAL A 88 -6.34 3.50 3.40
CA VAL A 88 -6.88 4.57 4.26
C VAL A 88 -5.80 5.61 4.57
N ARG A 89 -4.62 5.18 4.99
CA ARG A 89 -3.50 6.09 5.30
C ARG A 89 -2.99 6.82 4.05
N ARG A 90 -3.07 6.20 2.88
CA ARG A 90 -2.72 6.85 1.61
C ARG A 90 -3.75 7.92 1.23
N LEU A 91 -5.03 7.68 1.43
CA LEU A 91 -6.07 8.70 1.25
C LEU A 91 -5.85 9.88 2.21
N HIS A 92 -5.49 9.61 3.45
CA HIS A 92 -5.13 10.66 4.42
C HIS A 92 -3.95 11.51 3.94
N ASP A 93 -2.98 10.91 3.27
CA ASP A 93 -1.80 11.61 2.77
C ASP A 93 -2.13 12.64 1.68
N VAL A 94 -3.17 12.40 0.89
CA VAL A 94 -3.70 13.36 -0.10
C VAL A 94 -4.87 14.22 0.45
N GLY A 95 -5.03 14.25 1.76
CA GLY A 95 -6.05 15.09 2.42
C GLY A 95 -7.48 14.55 2.34
N MET A 96 -7.66 13.30 1.92
CA MET A 96 -8.97 12.67 1.78
C MET A 96 -9.29 11.77 2.97
N SER A 97 -10.58 11.68 3.32
CA SER A 97 -11.06 10.72 4.30
C SER A 97 -10.92 9.28 3.80
N GLY A 98 -10.66 8.34 4.72
CA GLY A 98 -10.64 6.91 4.40
C GLY A 98 -11.94 6.38 3.79
N TRP A 99 -13.07 7.02 4.07
CA TRP A 99 -14.38 6.69 3.46
C TRP A 99 -14.38 6.87 1.94
N MET A 100 -13.46 7.66 1.38
CA MET A 100 -13.28 7.80 -0.06
C MET A 100 -12.99 6.46 -0.76
N TRP A 101 -12.52 5.44 -0.03
CA TRP A 101 -12.33 4.11 -0.56
C TRP A 101 -13.62 3.53 -1.20
N PHE A 102 -14.78 3.86 -0.64
CA PHE A 102 -16.07 3.39 -1.18
C PHE A 102 -16.40 3.92 -2.57
N VAL A 103 -15.66 4.91 -3.07
CA VAL A 103 -15.73 5.34 -4.48
C VAL A 103 -15.40 4.19 -5.43
N ALA A 104 -14.61 3.20 -5.00
CA ALA A 104 -14.33 2.00 -5.77
C ALA A 104 -15.60 1.20 -6.15
N LEU A 105 -16.71 1.39 -5.44
CA LEU A 105 -17.98 0.77 -5.77
C LEU A 105 -18.63 1.33 -7.05
N VAL A 106 -18.19 2.51 -7.52
CA VAL A 106 -18.57 3.03 -8.82
C VAL A 106 -17.73 2.30 -9.88
N PRO A 107 -18.36 1.48 -10.76
CA PRO A 107 -17.62 0.67 -11.71
C PRO A 107 -16.71 1.51 -12.62
N VAL A 108 -15.47 1.04 -12.81
CA VAL A 108 -14.43 1.63 -13.65
C VAL A 108 -13.99 3.02 -13.19
N VAL A 109 -14.89 4.01 -13.18
CA VAL A 109 -14.58 5.42 -12.84
C VAL A 109 -14.05 5.55 -11.42
N GLY A 110 -14.65 4.84 -10.46
CA GLY A 110 -14.25 4.89 -9.05
C GLY A 110 -12.83 4.36 -8.83
N VAL A 111 -12.50 3.24 -9.44
CA VAL A 111 -11.15 2.65 -9.36
C VAL A 111 -10.11 3.55 -10.03
N LEU A 112 -10.42 4.09 -11.20
CA LEU A 112 -9.51 5.02 -11.91
C LEU A 112 -9.29 6.30 -11.09
N TYR A 113 -10.32 6.82 -10.43
CA TYR A 113 -10.19 7.98 -9.57
C TYR A 113 -9.30 7.69 -8.35
N LEU A 114 -9.44 6.52 -7.72
CA LEU A 114 -8.56 6.13 -6.62
C LEU A 114 -7.11 5.98 -7.07
N ILE A 115 -6.85 5.36 -8.22
CA ILE A 115 -5.51 5.27 -8.78
C ILE A 115 -4.93 6.67 -9.00
N TYR A 116 -5.73 7.58 -9.55
CA TYR A 116 -5.34 8.99 -9.72
C TYR A 116 -4.89 9.60 -8.38
N LEU A 117 -5.68 9.43 -7.30
CA LEU A 117 -5.32 9.94 -5.98
C LEU A 117 -4.03 9.29 -5.43
N PHE A 118 -3.82 8.01 -5.70
CA PHE A 118 -2.68 7.27 -5.17
C PHE A 118 -1.35 7.60 -5.86
N VAL A 119 -1.39 8.11 -7.10
CA VAL A 119 -0.19 8.58 -7.80
C VAL A 119 0.10 10.05 -7.55
N GLN A 120 -0.84 10.81 -6.97
CA GLN A 120 -0.61 12.22 -6.61
C GLN A 120 0.45 12.35 -5.52
N GLU A 121 1.12 13.49 -5.48
CA GLU A 121 1.88 13.85 -4.29
C GLU A 121 0.92 14.04 -3.13
N GLY A 122 1.32 13.61 -1.93
CA GLY A 122 0.56 13.91 -0.74
C GLY A 122 0.65 15.39 -0.38
N ASP A 123 -0.17 15.81 0.58
CA ASP A 123 -0.20 17.20 1.03
C ASP A 123 1.16 17.65 1.53
N MET A 124 1.55 18.86 1.15
CA MET A 124 2.74 19.52 1.65
C MET A 124 2.56 19.87 3.13
N GLY A 125 3.49 19.42 3.96
CA GLY A 125 3.42 19.69 5.40
C GLY A 125 2.31 18.91 6.11
N GLU A 126 2.04 19.33 7.32
CA GLU A 126 1.02 18.71 8.17
C GLU A 126 -0.39 18.98 7.64
N ASN A 127 -1.24 17.95 7.67
CA ASN A 127 -2.66 18.07 7.35
C ASN A 127 -3.53 17.55 8.51
N ALA A 128 -4.85 17.46 8.31
CA ALA A 128 -5.78 16.99 9.33
C ALA A 128 -5.47 15.57 9.88
N TYR A 129 -4.67 14.78 9.16
CA TYR A 129 -4.32 13.39 9.50
C TYR A 129 -2.90 13.21 10.04
N GLY A 130 -2.15 14.28 10.16
CA GLY A 130 -0.83 14.28 10.77
C GLY A 130 0.28 14.87 9.91
N ALA A 131 1.51 14.65 10.37
CA ALA A 131 2.70 15.13 9.72
C ALA A 131 3.01 14.37 8.43
N VAL A 132 3.86 14.95 7.59
CA VAL A 132 4.41 14.28 6.39
C VAL A 132 5.01 12.92 6.78
N PRO A 133 4.62 11.82 6.12
CA PRO A 133 4.92 10.47 6.61
C PRO A 133 6.37 10.06 6.46
N THR A 134 7.10 10.62 5.50
CA THR A 134 8.47 10.22 5.23
C THR A 134 9.33 11.37 4.78
N ASN A 135 10.62 11.12 4.86
CA ASN A 135 11.67 11.94 4.28
C ASN A 135 11.73 11.83 2.77
N MET A 136 10.58 11.96 2.08
CA MET A 136 10.57 11.62 0.69
C MET A 136 9.83 12.59 -0.15
N LEU A 137 10.38 12.81 -1.31
CA LEU A 137 9.78 13.51 -2.40
C LEU A 137 8.67 12.63 -3.00
N GLU A 138 7.45 12.88 -2.60
CA GLU A 138 6.33 12.10 -3.10
C GLU A 138 5.10 12.91 -3.39
#